data_6644d6671558fc97898d1320c2af5207
#
_entry.id   6644d6671558fc97898d1320c2af5207
#
_cell.length_a   1.000
_cell.length_b   1.000
_cell.length_c   1.000
_cell.angle_alpha   90.00
_cell.angle_beta   90.00
_cell.angle_gamma   90.00
#
_symmetry.space_group_name_H-M   'P 1'
#
loop_
_entity.id
_entity.type
_entity.pdbx_description
1 polymer ?
#
loop_
_entity_poly.entity_id
_entity_poly.type
_entity_poly.pdbx_seq_one_letter_code
_entity_poly.pdbx_strand_id
1 'polypeptide(L)'
;MSDDPVQTVVHTPDGALPFQVYFVRDRCQHTVKEINFEGAECAAPTPVFVEQLENPSLRAVVICPSYPYLSVDPILALPGIRDALRTCVAPVIAVSPIVRGEALKGPTTKIMRELGVTRNNAAIAHHYEEIIDGLIIDEADSEDLDTITLPCIATATIMENLYDRISLAQSVLDFAERLDSRRGNARQGTVSRRLPTRSLTFRSSSSH
;
A
#
# COMPACT_ATOMS: atom_id res chain seq x y z
N MET A 1 11.96 -8.27 7.19
CA MET A 1 11.83 -6.80 7.14
C MET A 1 12.46 -6.15 8.37
N SER A 2 12.46 -6.84 9.52
CA SER A 2 13.25 -6.51 10.70
C SER A 2 13.89 -7.79 11.27
N ASP A 3 15.06 -7.65 11.88
CA ASP A 3 15.71 -8.73 12.65
C ASP A 3 15.34 -8.65 14.14
N ASP A 4 14.70 -7.55 14.55
CA ASP A 4 14.19 -7.38 15.90
C ASP A 4 12.86 -8.12 16.09
N PRO A 5 12.56 -8.58 17.31
CA PRO A 5 11.32 -9.27 17.59
C PRO A 5 10.12 -8.33 17.51
N VAL A 6 9.21 -8.63 16.60
CA VAL A 6 7.88 -7.95 16.51
C VAL A 6 6.82 -9.02 16.60
N GLN A 7 5.94 -8.90 17.60
CA GLN A 7 4.89 -9.88 17.84
C GLN A 7 3.52 -9.31 17.53
N THR A 8 2.78 -9.94 16.62
CA THR A 8 1.37 -9.62 16.39
C THR A 8 0.52 -10.21 17.53
N VAL A 9 -0.22 -9.36 18.21
CA VAL A 9 -1.13 -9.70 19.29
C VAL A 9 -2.55 -9.34 18.89
N VAL A 10 -3.47 -10.31 19.04
CA VAL A 10 -4.89 -10.15 18.73
C VAL A 10 -5.66 -9.98 20.05
N HIS A 11 -6.29 -8.84 20.24
CA HIS A 11 -7.14 -8.57 21.40
C HIS A 11 -8.55 -9.08 21.13
N THR A 12 -9.05 -9.88 22.07
CA THR A 12 -10.39 -10.47 22.05
C THR A 12 -11.18 -10.06 23.30
N PRO A 13 -12.49 -10.29 23.36
CA PRO A 13 -13.26 -10.10 24.60
C PRO A 13 -12.69 -10.87 25.81
N ASP A 14 -12.04 -12.02 25.54
CA ASP A 14 -11.54 -12.93 26.57
C ASP A 14 -10.07 -12.67 26.94
N GLY A 15 -9.43 -11.70 26.29
CA GLY A 15 -8.03 -11.34 26.54
C GLY A 15 -7.18 -11.25 25.25
N ALA A 16 -5.91 -10.96 25.44
CA ALA A 16 -4.92 -10.86 24.37
C ALA A 16 -4.34 -12.24 24.02
N LEU A 17 -4.24 -12.53 22.74
CA LEU A 17 -3.73 -13.78 22.20
C LEU A 17 -2.56 -13.50 21.24
N PRO A 18 -1.41 -14.22 21.36
CA PRO A 18 -0.42 -14.23 20.28
C PRO A 18 -1.06 -14.69 18.97
N PHE A 19 -0.65 -14.09 17.85
CA PHE A 19 -1.22 -14.39 16.54
C PHE A 19 -1.22 -15.88 16.19
N GLN A 20 -0.14 -16.61 16.50
CA GLN A 20 -0.05 -18.05 16.24
C GLN A 20 -1.12 -18.84 17.01
N VAL A 21 -1.43 -18.42 18.23
CA VAL A 21 -2.47 -19.03 19.05
C VAL A 21 -3.84 -18.76 18.41
N TYR A 22 -4.14 -17.49 18.11
CA TYR A 22 -5.40 -17.10 17.46
C TYR A 22 -5.59 -17.79 16.10
N PHE A 23 -4.55 -17.81 15.26
CA PHE A 23 -4.68 -18.28 13.88
C PHE A 23 -4.62 -19.80 13.76
N VAL A 24 -3.62 -20.44 14.41
CA VAL A 24 -3.36 -21.86 14.25
C VAL A 24 -4.16 -22.70 15.23
N ARG A 25 -4.02 -22.42 16.54
CA ARG A 25 -4.67 -23.21 17.57
C ARG A 25 -6.19 -23.00 17.55
N ASP A 26 -6.61 -21.74 17.57
CA ASP A 26 -8.02 -21.36 17.76
C ASP A 26 -8.74 -21.11 16.41
N ARG A 27 -8.04 -21.29 15.28
CA ARG A 27 -8.60 -21.22 13.91
C ARG A 27 -9.45 -19.97 13.68
N CYS A 28 -8.99 -18.83 14.22
CA CYS A 28 -9.67 -17.53 14.11
C CYS A 28 -11.10 -17.50 14.68
N GLN A 29 -11.44 -18.34 15.66
CA GLN A 29 -12.81 -18.42 16.21
C GLN A 29 -13.15 -17.23 17.10
N HIS A 30 -12.18 -16.67 17.84
CA HIS A 30 -12.40 -15.52 18.71
C HIS A 30 -12.73 -14.25 17.92
N THR A 31 -13.58 -13.41 18.48
CA THR A 31 -13.89 -12.09 17.93
C THR A 31 -12.71 -11.16 18.13
N VAL A 32 -12.27 -10.49 17.07
CA VAL A 32 -11.18 -9.52 17.11
C VAL A 32 -11.73 -8.15 17.48
N LYS A 33 -11.14 -7.53 18.50
CA LYS A 33 -11.42 -6.15 18.91
C LYS A 33 -10.34 -5.19 18.40
N GLU A 34 -9.08 -5.64 18.43
CA GLU A 34 -7.92 -4.85 18.09
C GLU A 34 -6.76 -5.78 17.73
N ILE A 35 -5.83 -5.29 16.92
CA ILE A 35 -4.59 -5.97 16.56
C ILE A 35 -3.44 -5.02 16.85
N ASN A 36 -2.47 -5.46 17.65
CA ASN A 36 -1.28 -4.70 18.00
C ASN A 36 -0.01 -5.42 17.56
N PHE A 37 1.04 -4.66 17.34
CA PHE A 37 2.36 -5.15 16.92
C PHE A 37 3.38 -4.81 18.00
N GLU A 38 3.41 -5.63 19.07
CA GLU A 38 4.29 -5.42 20.21
C GLU A 38 5.76 -5.47 19.79
N GLY A 39 6.53 -4.47 20.20
CA GLY A 39 7.94 -4.30 19.87
C GLY A 39 8.19 -3.56 18.54
N ALA A 40 7.16 -3.32 17.71
CA ALA A 40 7.34 -2.66 16.42
C ALA A 40 7.92 -1.25 16.56
N GLU A 41 7.51 -0.51 17.60
CA GLU A 41 7.95 0.87 17.87
C GLU A 41 9.45 0.99 18.19
N CYS A 42 10.08 -0.11 18.65
CA CYS A 42 11.50 -0.18 18.97
C CYS A 42 12.31 -0.95 17.92
N ALA A 43 11.64 -1.63 16.99
CA ALA A 43 12.29 -2.43 15.97
C ALA A 43 12.83 -1.57 14.83
N ALA A 44 14.01 -1.92 14.33
CA ALA A 44 14.57 -1.28 13.15
C ALA A 44 14.26 -2.09 11.87
N PRO A 45 13.83 -1.45 10.78
CA PRO A 45 13.78 -2.14 9.49
C PRO A 45 15.20 -2.54 9.06
N THR A 46 15.33 -3.69 8.39
CA THR A 46 16.64 -4.13 7.89
C THR A 46 17.21 -3.11 6.91
N PRO A 47 18.53 -2.79 6.98
CA PRO A 47 19.17 -1.83 6.07
C PRO A 47 18.90 -2.13 4.60
N VAL A 48 18.99 -3.39 4.20
CA VAL A 48 18.73 -3.83 2.82
C VAL A 48 17.32 -3.47 2.35
N PHE A 49 16.32 -3.54 3.24
CA PHE A 49 14.96 -3.18 2.89
C PHE A 49 14.82 -1.67 2.62
N VAL A 50 15.43 -0.85 3.48
CA VAL A 50 15.43 0.61 3.31
C VAL A 50 16.19 1.02 2.07
N GLU A 51 17.41 0.48 1.86
CA GLU A 51 18.24 0.73 0.69
C GLU A 51 17.51 0.40 -0.63
N GLN A 52 16.71 -0.68 -0.64
CA GLN A 52 15.92 -1.03 -1.83
C GLN A 52 14.79 -0.02 -2.09
N LEU A 53 14.13 0.51 -1.06
CA LEU A 53 13.10 1.55 -1.24
C LEU A 53 13.69 2.87 -1.75
N GLU A 54 14.94 3.16 -1.42
CA GLU A 54 15.68 4.36 -1.86
C GLU A 54 16.38 4.16 -3.21
N ASN A 55 16.40 2.95 -3.76
CA ASN A 55 17.11 2.63 -4.99
C ASN A 55 16.45 3.32 -6.21
N PRO A 56 17.16 4.21 -6.92
CA PRO A 56 16.61 4.93 -8.08
C PRO A 56 16.31 4.03 -9.28
N SER A 57 16.82 2.80 -9.28
CA SER A 57 16.55 1.79 -10.32
C SER A 57 15.36 0.90 -9.98
N LEU A 58 14.73 1.09 -8.82
CA LEU A 58 13.53 0.34 -8.44
C LEU A 58 12.39 0.68 -9.42
N ARG A 59 11.77 -0.34 -10.00
CA ARG A 59 10.69 -0.15 -10.98
C ARG A 59 9.31 -0.08 -10.35
N ALA A 60 9.09 -0.81 -9.28
CA ALA A 60 7.84 -0.81 -8.52
C ALA A 60 8.05 -1.41 -7.13
N VAL A 61 7.23 -0.98 -6.19
CA VAL A 61 6.96 -1.69 -4.93
C VAL A 61 5.59 -2.35 -5.04
N VAL A 62 5.50 -3.63 -4.72
CA VAL A 62 4.25 -4.39 -4.84
C VAL A 62 3.82 -4.93 -3.48
N ILE A 63 2.67 -4.49 -3.01
CA ILE A 63 1.96 -5.11 -1.89
C ILE A 63 1.12 -6.24 -2.47
N CYS A 64 1.59 -7.47 -2.28
CA CYS A 64 0.92 -8.66 -2.77
C CYS A 64 -0.48 -8.86 -2.14
N PRO A 65 -1.41 -9.62 -2.77
CA PRO A 65 -2.74 -9.89 -2.23
C PRO A 65 -2.65 -10.74 -0.96
N SER A 66 -2.45 -10.08 0.15
CA SER A 66 -2.24 -10.65 1.47
C SER A 66 -3.19 -10.02 2.50
N TYR A 67 -3.20 -10.54 3.72
CA TYR A 67 -4.05 -9.99 4.78
C TYR A 67 -3.53 -8.62 5.21
N PRO A 68 -4.26 -7.51 4.99
CA PRO A 68 -3.79 -6.19 5.36
C PRO A 68 -3.34 -6.13 6.82
N TYR A 69 -4.24 -6.47 7.73
CA TYR A 69 -4.07 -6.33 9.18
C TYR A 69 -3.06 -7.29 9.81
N LEU A 70 -2.81 -8.45 9.21
CA LEU A 70 -1.98 -9.51 9.81
C LEU A 70 -0.65 -9.74 9.10
N SER A 71 -0.54 -9.34 7.83
CA SER A 71 0.65 -9.60 7.03
C SER A 71 1.36 -8.33 6.58
N VAL A 72 0.62 -7.28 6.25
CA VAL A 72 1.18 -6.02 5.72
C VAL A 72 1.39 -5.01 6.84
N ASP A 73 0.39 -4.80 7.69
CA ASP A 73 0.47 -3.82 8.78
C ASP A 73 1.62 -4.05 9.75
N PRO A 74 2.04 -5.29 10.10
CA PRO A 74 3.24 -5.51 10.91
C PRO A 74 4.52 -4.92 10.28
N ILE A 75 4.59 -4.89 8.96
CA ILE A 75 5.70 -4.29 8.20
C ILE A 75 5.58 -2.77 8.24
N LEU A 76 4.37 -2.26 8.03
CA LEU A 76 4.06 -0.83 8.02
C LEU A 76 4.17 -0.19 9.41
N ALA A 77 4.11 -0.99 10.48
CA ALA A 77 4.29 -0.56 11.86
C ALA A 77 5.75 -0.26 12.22
N LEU A 78 6.71 -0.74 11.43
CA LEU A 78 8.12 -0.44 11.64
C LEU A 78 8.40 1.06 11.42
N PRO A 79 9.21 1.71 12.30
CA PRO A 79 9.53 3.12 12.18
C PRO A 79 10.10 3.49 10.81
N GLY A 80 9.56 4.56 10.21
CA GLY A 80 10.04 5.12 8.94
C GLY A 80 9.57 4.39 7.68
N ILE A 81 8.97 3.19 7.75
CA ILE A 81 8.57 2.45 6.54
C ILE A 81 7.44 3.13 5.78
N ARG A 82 6.43 3.67 6.47
CA ARG A 82 5.36 4.43 5.79
C ARG A 82 5.92 5.66 5.07
N ASP A 83 6.84 6.38 5.69
CA ASP A 83 7.46 7.55 5.09
C ASP A 83 8.37 7.18 3.90
N ALA A 84 9.14 6.09 4.03
CA ALA A 84 9.93 5.56 2.93
C ALA A 84 9.07 5.17 1.72
N LEU A 85 7.91 4.55 1.94
CA LEU A 85 6.96 4.22 0.86
C LEU A 85 6.35 5.48 0.22
N ARG A 86 5.94 6.48 1.02
CA ARG A 86 5.40 7.76 0.50
C ARG A 86 6.41 8.52 -0.36
N THR A 87 7.68 8.46 0.01
CA THR A 87 8.76 9.18 -0.67
C THR A 87 9.46 8.36 -1.75
N CYS A 88 9.12 7.08 -1.87
CA CYS A 88 9.68 6.18 -2.88
C CYS A 88 9.50 6.76 -4.29
N VAL A 89 10.58 6.72 -5.07
CA VAL A 89 10.55 7.18 -6.48
C VAL A 89 9.71 6.24 -7.33
N ALA A 90 9.85 4.93 -7.10
CA ALA A 90 9.08 3.91 -7.79
C ALA A 90 7.61 3.91 -7.37
N PRO A 91 6.67 3.62 -8.27
CA PRO A 91 5.26 3.47 -7.92
C PRO A 91 5.05 2.35 -6.90
N VAL A 92 4.23 2.60 -5.88
CA VAL A 92 3.77 1.61 -4.91
C VAL A 92 2.38 1.14 -5.31
N ILE A 93 2.24 -0.14 -5.59
CA ILE A 93 1.00 -0.75 -6.08
C ILE A 93 0.55 -1.82 -5.10
N ALA A 94 -0.72 -1.79 -4.71
CA ALA A 94 -1.32 -2.90 -3.97
C ALA A 94 -2.18 -3.76 -4.90
N VAL A 95 -2.17 -5.07 -4.66
CA VAL A 95 -3.14 -6.01 -5.24
C VAL A 95 -4.13 -6.38 -4.14
N SER A 96 -5.41 -6.15 -4.39
CA SER A 96 -6.44 -6.43 -3.39
C SER A 96 -6.57 -7.93 -3.13
N PRO A 97 -6.75 -8.33 -1.85
CA PRO A 97 -7.08 -9.71 -1.50
C PRO A 97 -8.59 -10.02 -1.60
N ILE A 98 -9.43 -9.03 -1.93
CA ILE A 98 -10.88 -9.18 -2.02
C ILE A 98 -11.27 -9.58 -3.43
N VAL A 99 -12.12 -10.60 -3.54
CA VAL A 99 -12.76 -11.03 -4.77
C VAL A 99 -14.23 -11.35 -4.48
N ARG A 100 -15.16 -10.72 -5.19
CA ARG A 100 -16.61 -10.83 -4.98
C ARG A 100 -17.04 -10.51 -3.54
N GLY A 101 -16.43 -9.47 -2.96
CA GLY A 101 -16.72 -9.08 -1.59
C GLY A 101 -16.21 -10.02 -0.51
N GLU A 102 -15.44 -11.06 -0.87
CA GLU A 102 -14.85 -12.02 0.06
C GLU A 102 -13.33 -12.12 -0.12
N ALA A 103 -12.63 -12.44 0.94
CA ALA A 103 -11.22 -12.78 0.85
C ALA A 103 -11.07 -14.22 0.33
N LEU A 104 -10.21 -14.41 -0.65
CA LEU A 104 -9.96 -15.74 -1.23
C LEU A 104 -9.42 -16.74 -0.20
N LYS A 105 -8.73 -16.27 0.83
CA LYS A 105 -8.14 -17.10 1.90
C LYS A 105 -8.18 -16.35 3.23
N GLY A 106 -8.24 -17.13 4.32
CA GLY A 106 -8.08 -16.66 5.68
C GLY A 106 -9.17 -15.74 6.22
N PRO A 107 -8.91 -15.09 7.36
CA PRO A 107 -9.91 -14.39 8.14
C PRO A 107 -10.10 -12.92 7.75
N THR A 108 -9.60 -12.44 6.60
CA THR A 108 -9.59 -11.00 6.28
C THR A 108 -11.00 -10.40 6.37
N THR A 109 -11.98 -10.98 5.69
CA THR A 109 -13.36 -10.46 5.69
C THR A 109 -14.05 -10.61 7.05
N LYS A 110 -13.71 -11.66 7.83
CA LYS A 110 -14.15 -11.79 9.22
C LYS A 110 -13.58 -10.66 10.07
N ILE A 111 -12.27 -10.42 9.99
CA ILE A 111 -11.59 -9.37 10.77
C ILE A 111 -12.11 -7.98 10.36
N MET A 112 -12.24 -7.68 9.07
CA MET A 112 -12.83 -6.43 8.60
C MET A 112 -14.22 -6.20 9.23
N ARG A 113 -15.09 -7.20 9.20
CA ARG A 113 -16.42 -7.10 9.81
C ARG A 113 -16.36 -6.83 11.31
N GLU A 114 -15.47 -7.50 12.04
CA GLU A 114 -15.33 -7.37 13.49
C GLU A 114 -14.72 -6.03 13.89
N LEU A 115 -13.86 -5.47 13.07
CA LEU A 115 -13.31 -4.12 13.21
C LEU A 115 -14.23 -3.02 12.65
N GLY A 116 -15.44 -3.37 12.18
CA GLY A 116 -16.40 -2.40 11.63
C GLY A 116 -16.01 -1.82 10.25
N VAL A 117 -15.11 -2.50 9.53
CA VAL A 117 -14.65 -2.06 8.19
C VAL A 117 -15.51 -2.72 7.11
N THR A 118 -15.89 -1.95 6.09
CA THR A 118 -16.63 -2.46 4.93
C THR A 118 -15.79 -3.47 4.15
N ARG A 119 -16.41 -4.57 3.70
CA ARG A 119 -15.74 -5.65 2.99
C ARG A 119 -15.79 -5.41 1.47
N ASN A 120 -15.03 -4.45 0.99
CA ASN A 120 -14.92 -4.13 -0.43
C ASN A 120 -13.53 -3.59 -0.79
N ASN A 121 -13.27 -3.43 -2.08
CA ASN A 121 -12.00 -2.94 -2.58
C ASN A 121 -11.76 -1.45 -2.25
N ALA A 122 -12.82 -0.65 -2.09
CA ALA A 122 -12.69 0.74 -1.66
C ALA A 122 -12.11 0.85 -0.24
N ALA A 123 -12.48 -0.06 0.67
CA ALA A 123 -11.90 -0.11 2.01
C ALA A 123 -10.43 -0.51 1.99
N ILE A 124 -10.01 -1.40 1.09
CA ILE A 124 -8.59 -1.73 0.89
C ILE A 124 -7.83 -0.52 0.32
N ALA A 125 -8.42 0.19 -0.64
CA ALA A 125 -7.85 1.42 -1.17
C ALA A 125 -7.63 2.46 -0.06
N HIS A 126 -8.64 2.70 0.78
CA HIS A 126 -8.57 3.63 1.90
C HIS A 126 -7.53 3.22 2.96
N HIS A 127 -7.42 1.91 3.25
CA HIS A 127 -6.44 1.38 4.21
C HIS A 127 -4.99 1.72 3.83
N TYR A 128 -4.71 1.78 2.53
CA TYR A 128 -3.37 2.04 1.99
C TYR A 128 -3.22 3.43 1.35
N GLU A 129 -4.23 4.29 1.33
CA GLU A 129 -4.31 5.51 0.51
C GLU A 129 -3.11 6.44 0.63
N GLU A 130 -2.47 6.47 1.81
CA GLU A 130 -1.32 7.34 2.05
C GLU A 130 -0.01 6.80 1.46
N ILE A 131 0.06 5.50 1.12
CA ILE A 131 1.32 4.84 0.76
C ILE A 131 1.31 4.21 -0.63
N ILE A 132 0.13 4.05 -1.26
CA ILE A 132 0.03 3.45 -2.60
C ILE A 132 -0.29 4.50 -3.67
N ASP A 133 0.19 4.25 -4.88
CA ASP A 133 -0.07 5.05 -6.08
C ASP A 133 -1.15 4.43 -6.96
N GLY A 134 -1.45 3.16 -6.74
CA GLY A 134 -2.45 2.44 -7.49
C GLY A 134 -2.88 1.15 -6.83
N LEU A 135 -4.11 0.74 -7.17
CA LEU A 135 -4.70 -0.51 -6.72
C LEU A 135 -5.02 -1.40 -7.93
N ILE A 136 -4.80 -2.68 -7.77
CA ILE A 136 -5.27 -3.72 -8.70
C ILE A 136 -6.34 -4.53 -7.98
N ILE A 137 -7.51 -4.65 -8.59
CA ILE A 137 -8.63 -5.45 -8.10
C ILE A 137 -8.93 -6.61 -9.05
N ASP A 138 -9.68 -7.60 -8.59
CA ASP A 138 -10.09 -8.68 -9.46
C ASP A 138 -11.12 -8.20 -10.48
N GLU A 139 -11.09 -8.78 -11.68
CA GLU A 139 -12.05 -8.45 -12.75
C GLU A 139 -13.51 -8.73 -12.38
N ALA A 140 -13.74 -9.67 -11.45
CA ALA A 140 -15.06 -9.98 -10.92
C ALA A 140 -15.67 -8.85 -10.06
N ASP A 141 -14.84 -7.86 -9.63
CA ASP A 141 -15.22 -6.69 -8.86
C ASP A 141 -15.02 -5.39 -9.67
N SER A 142 -15.02 -5.47 -11.00
CA SER A 142 -14.79 -4.30 -11.87
C SER A 142 -15.77 -3.13 -11.65
N GLU A 143 -16.94 -3.38 -11.07
CA GLU A 143 -17.90 -2.36 -10.65
C GLU A 143 -17.38 -1.48 -9.49
N ASP A 144 -16.43 -1.96 -8.70
CA ASP A 144 -15.79 -1.18 -7.63
C ASP A 144 -14.88 -0.06 -8.17
N LEU A 145 -14.47 -0.10 -9.45
CA LEU A 145 -13.60 0.92 -10.06
C LEU A 145 -14.15 2.33 -9.90
N ASP A 146 -15.46 2.51 -10.01
CA ASP A 146 -16.12 3.82 -9.89
C ASP A 146 -16.14 4.37 -8.47
N THR A 147 -15.90 3.52 -7.46
CA THR A 147 -15.89 3.89 -6.04
C THR A 147 -14.50 4.18 -5.49
N ILE A 148 -13.45 3.83 -6.25
CA ILE A 148 -12.05 3.96 -5.84
C ILE A 148 -11.48 5.26 -6.40
N THR A 149 -11.01 6.14 -5.53
CA THR A 149 -10.55 7.49 -5.90
C THR A 149 -9.12 7.54 -6.44
N LEU A 150 -8.31 6.53 -6.14
CA LEU A 150 -6.94 6.43 -6.63
C LEU A 150 -6.89 5.67 -7.98
N PRO A 151 -5.80 5.76 -8.75
CA PRO A 151 -5.63 4.97 -9.96
C PRO A 151 -5.87 3.49 -9.69
N CYS A 152 -6.80 2.89 -10.43
CA CYS A 152 -7.20 1.49 -10.24
C CYS A 152 -7.36 0.78 -11.58
N ILE A 153 -7.03 -0.50 -11.62
CA ILE A 153 -7.32 -1.39 -12.75
C ILE A 153 -7.93 -2.70 -12.25
N ALA A 154 -8.76 -3.31 -13.09
CA ALA A 154 -9.29 -4.65 -12.86
C ALA A 154 -8.59 -5.65 -13.80
N THR A 155 -8.19 -6.80 -13.27
CA THR A 155 -7.58 -7.92 -14.00
C THR A 155 -7.78 -9.21 -13.20
N ALA A 156 -7.53 -10.37 -13.80
CA ALA A 156 -7.57 -11.63 -13.07
C ALA A 156 -6.48 -11.65 -11.97
N THR A 157 -6.90 -11.73 -10.70
CA THR A 157 -5.98 -11.75 -9.54
C THR A 157 -5.88 -13.12 -8.89
N ILE A 158 -6.75 -14.08 -9.25
CA ILE A 158 -6.73 -15.43 -8.73
C ILE A 158 -5.58 -16.20 -9.40
N MET A 159 -4.69 -16.75 -8.59
CA MET A 159 -3.49 -17.46 -9.05
C MET A 159 -3.59 -18.95 -8.70
N GLU A 160 -4.07 -19.76 -9.62
CA GLU A 160 -4.14 -21.22 -9.45
C GLU A 160 -2.88 -21.93 -9.93
N ASN A 161 -2.24 -21.38 -10.96
CA ASN A 161 -1.08 -21.98 -11.60
C ASN A 161 0.02 -20.94 -11.90
N LEU A 162 1.11 -21.37 -12.54
CA LEU A 162 2.23 -20.49 -12.87
C LEU A 162 1.87 -19.44 -13.93
N TYR A 163 1.01 -19.78 -14.88
CA TYR A 163 0.60 -18.84 -15.92
C TYR A 163 -0.15 -17.65 -15.33
N ASP A 164 -1.08 -17.90 -14.39
CA ASP A 164 -1.84 -16.85 -13.73
C ASP A 164 -0.90 -15.90 -12.96
N ARG A 165 0.12 -16.45 -12.28
CA ARG A 165 1.13 -15.66 -11.56
C ARG A 165 1.93 -14.76 -12.50
N ILE A 166 2.33 -15.28 -13.65
CA ILE A 166 3.07 -14.53 -14.67
C ILE A 166 2.17 -13.43 -15.25
N SER A 167 0.93 -13.75 -15.58
CA SER A 167 -0.04 -12.80 -16.13
C SER A 167 -0.33 -11.65 -15.17
N LEU A 168 -0.57 -11.95 -13.88
CA LEU A 168 -0.76 -10.92 -12.87
C LEU A 168 0.50 -10.07 -12.68
N ALA A 169 1.68 -10.69 -12.61
CA ALA A 169 2.93 -9.96 -12.48
C ALA A 169 3.16 -9.01 -13.66
N GLN A 170 2.86 -9.43 -14.89
CA GLN A 170 2.93 -8.58 -16.07
C GLN A 170 1.95 -7.40 -15.97
N SER A 171 0.72 -7.64 -15.58
CA SER A 171 -0.30 -6.60 -15.38
C SER A 171 0.14 -5.56 -14.34
N VAL A 172 0.79 -6.01 -13.25
CA VAL A 172 1.36 -5.12 -12.22
C VAL A 172 2.47 -4.24 -12.81
N LEU A 173 3.41 -4.83 -13.57
CA LEU A 173 4.52 -4.08 -14.18
C LEU A 173 4.04 -3.08 -15.22
N ASP A 174 3.09 -3.46 -16.08
CA ASP A 174 2.49 -2.58 -17.08
C ASP A 174 1.73 -1.41 -16.42
N PHE A 175 1.10 -1.69 -15.28
CA PHE A 175 0.42 -0.65 -14.50
C PHE A 175 1.42 0.30 -13.84
N ALA A 176 2.53 -0.21 -13.30
CA ALA A 176 3.61 0.60 -12.74
C ALA A 176 4.18 1.58 -13.79
N GLU A 177 4.47 1.11 -15.00
CA GLU A 177 5.00 1.95 -16.09
C GLU A 177 4.02 3.07 -16.48
N ARG A 178 2.71 2.80 -16.47
CA ARG A 178 1.69 3.83 -16.72
C ARG A 178 1.64 4.88 -15.61
N LEU A 179 1.80 4.48 -14.34
CA LEU A 179 1.82 5.40 -13.20
C LEU A 179 3.07 6.28 -13.21
N ASP A 180 4.24 5.70 -13.48
CA ASP A 180 5.50 6.43 -13.54
C ASP A 180 5.49 7.48 -14.67
N SER A 181 4.96 7.13 -15.83
CA SER A 181 4.80 8.07 -16.97
C SER A 181 3.90 9.27 -16.59
N ARG A 182 2.86 9.07 -15.80
CA ARG A 182 1.99 10.15 -15.31
C ARG A 182 2.70 11.07 -14.30
N ARG A 183 3.50 10.50 -13.40
CA ARG A 183 4.33 11.25 -12.44
C ARG A 183 5.37 12.10 -13.16
N GLY A 184 6.05 11.55 -14.16
CA GLY A 184 7.02 12.27 -14.99
C GLY A 184 6.41 13.49 -15.70
N ASN A 185 5.24 13.34 -16.30
CA ASN A 185 4.52 14.43 -16.96
C ASN A 185 4.05 15.51 -15.98
N ALA A 186 3.57 15.14 -14.78
CA ALA A 186 3.16 16.08 -13.75
C ALA A 186 4.34 16.92 -13.24
N ARG A 187 5.52 16.32 -13.05
CA ARG A 187 6.73 17.05 -12.65
C ARG A 187 7.24 18.02 -13.73
N GLN A 188 7.17 17.65 -15.00
CA GLN A 188 7.55 18.55 -16.12
C GLN A 188 6.58 19.71 -16.32
N GLY A 189 5.27 19.49 -16.13
CA GLY A 189 4.24 20.53 -16.22
C GLY A 189 4.35 21.62 -15.15
N THR A 190 4.91 21.31 -13.98
CA THR A 190 5.11 22.26 -12.87
C THR A 190 6.34 23.15 -13.12
N VAL A 191 7.35 22.68 -13.82
CA VAL A 191 8.55 23.44 -14.15
C VAL A 191 8.29 24.49 -15.25
N SER A 192 7.35 24.25 -16.17
CA SER A 192 7.03 25.13 -17.28
C SER A 192 6.18 26.37 -16.92
N ARG A 193 5.72 26.50 -15.68
CA ARG A 193 4.90 27.65 -15.18
C ARG A 193 5.69 28.73 -14.43
N ARG A 194 7.02 28.72 -14.44
CA ARG A 194 7.77 29.86 -13.94
C ARG A 194 7.75 30.98 -14.98
N LEU A 195 6.95 31.99 -14.72
CA LEU A 195 6.85 33.23 -15.49
C LEU A 195 8.24 33.92 -15.57
N PRO A 196 8.57 34.56 -16.71
CA PRO A 196 9.81 35.29 -16.84
C PRO A 196 9.81 36.47 -15.85
N THR A 197 10.86 36.58 -15.06
CA THR A 197 11.14 37.75 -14.21
C THR A 197 11.28 38.97 -15.09
N ARG A 198 10.34 39.90 -14.97
CA ARG A 198 10.49 41.27 -15.51
C ARG A 198 11.68 41.93 -14.83
N SER A 199 12.74 42.18 -15.58
CA SER A 199 13.83 43.08 -15.18
C SER A 199 13.30 44.51 -15.10
N LEU A 200 13.16 45.03 -13.88
CA LEU A 200 12.95 46.47 -13.65
C LEU A 200 14.29 47.16 -13.81
N THR A 201 14.47 47.80 -14.97
CA THR A 201 15.56 48.79 -15.17
C THR A 201 15.23 50.06 -14.40
N PHE A 202 16.00 50.32 -13.36
CA PHE A 202 15.97 51.60 -12.64
C PHE A 202 16.70 52.64 -13.50
N ARG A 203 15.97 53.63 -14.02
CA ARG A 203 16.56 54.85 -14.61
C ARG A 203 16.86 55.81 -13.48
N SER A 204 18.12 56.11 -13.28
CA SER A 204 18.58 57.25 -12.47
C SER A 204 18.39 58.54 -13.31
N SER A 205 17.54 59.43 -12.87
CA SER A 205 17.49 60.80 -13.34
C SER A 205 18.24 61.70 -12.36
N SER A 206 19.43 62.12 -12.75
CA SER A 206 20.14 63.26 -12.20
C SER A 206 19.46 64.54 -12.73
N SER A 207 19.16 65.47 -11.83
CA SER A 207 18.89 66.87 -12.21
C SER A 207 19.39 67.77 -11.06
N HIS A 208 20.24 68.59 -11.41
CA HIS A 208 20.71 69.89 -10.96
C HIS A 208 20.12 70.47 -9.66
#